data_4bf2cf3928b793730b75cb66c50582a6
#
_entry.id   4bf2cf3928b793730b75cb66c50582a6
#
_cell.length_a   1.000
_cell.length_b   1.000
_cell.length_c   1.000
_cell.angle_alpha   90.00
_cell.angle_beta   90.00
_cell.angle_gamma   90.00
#
_symmetry.space_group_name_H-M   'P 1'
#
loop_
_entity.id
_entity.type
_entity.pdbx_description
1 polymer ?
#
loop_
_entity_poly.entity_id
_entity_poly.type
_entity_poly.pdbx_seq_one_letter_code
_entity_poly.pdbx_strand_id
1 'polypeptide(L)'
;MRGNFRKIKIRKGKKMPSNKNQHFVPQLLLRNFSSDSSKSKNSINTYILKNKKFIENVSIKSQCSKDYFYGKNLIIEKKLQVYERNVDPEFKKIIDNDYNEISKEKILYFLIIQLLRTESILNQSEISKESFYNFFKEKLEIQDMKNYLFSNEIYMEMMLEEIKKWYSILEKLRFKIIKNKTKIDFLISDNPVIAYNPFRKTLNGGFREKGQIFLLPISPKDMIIFYDSEIYKEKINTDILLIIEDAKEIRKINELQYIVSNNNLFFASNKSIKIINEIVKKILEDKRGFLGDTILKNSNSYIYAKTYRRKFYDIKLKILTIKSSKLKIKREIEKIYNSILPKELKSKGAHFEIPLFTDKTLEENLEKVKSGFIVREKWWDLEKLEEILKK
;
A
#
# COMPACT_ATOMS: atom_id res chain seq x y z
N MET A 1 -53.12 -51.45 20.89
CA MET A 1 -52.54 -50.74 19.69
C MET A 1 -51.36 -49.88 20.13
N ARG A 2 -50.14 -50.29 19.86
CA ARG A 2 -48.96 -49.57 20.25
C ARG A 2 -48.45 -48.84 18.97
N GLY A 3 -48.56 -47.50 18.97
CA GLY A 3 -48.14 -46.68 17.86
C GLY A 3 -46.59 -46.48 17.82
N ASN A 4 -45.96 -46.88 16.71
CA ASN A 4 -44.54 -46.72 16.45
C ASN A 4 -44.24 -45.27 16.08
N PHE A 5 -43.67 -44.50 17.00
CA PHE A 5 -43.07 -43.19 16.67
C PHE A 5 -41.71 -43.41 16.02
N ARG A 6 -41.64 -43.26 14.70
CA ARG A 6 -40.36 -43.18 13.94
C ARG A 6 -39.64 -41.90 14.33
N LYS A 7 -38.47 -42.02 14.98
CA LYS A 7 -37.54 -40.91 15.22
C LYS A 7 -37.02 -40.39 13.87
N ILE A 8 -37.44 -39.19 13.50
CA ILE A 8 -36.89 -38.46 12.35
C ILE A 8 -35.45 -38.06 12.72
N LYS A 9 -34.46 -38.69 12.08
CA LYS A 9 -33.06 -38.28 12.16
C LYS A 9 -32.93 -36.92 11.43
N ILE A 10 -32.82 -35.82 12.18
CA ILE A 10 -32.42 -34.50 11.65
C ILE A 10 -31.01 -34.68 11.13
N ARG A 11 -30.86 -34.67 9.80
CA ARG A 11 -29.54 -34.59 9.15
C ARG A 11 -28.89 -33.28 9.62
N LYS A 12 -27.82 -33.38 10.42
CA LYS A 12 -26.94 -32.26 10.71
C LYS A 12 -26.51 -31.65 9.37
N GLY A 13 -26.95 -30.41 9.08
CA GLY A 13 -26.60 -29.71 7.90
C GLY A 13 -25.06 -29.67 7.77
N LYS A 14 -24.54 -30.01 6.61
CA LYS A 14 -23.12 -29.79 6.29
C LYS A 14 -22.83 -28.32 6.60
N LYS A 15 -22.07 -28.05 7.68
CA LYS A 15 -21.47 -26.73 7.88
C LYS A 15 -20.71 -26.41 6.63
N MET A 16 -21.14 -25.37 5.86
CA MET A 16 -20.33 -24.82 4.79
C MET A 16 -18.98 -24.42 5.42
N PRO A 17 -17.85 -24.75 4.78
CA PRO A 17 -16.57 -24.32 5.29
C PRO A 17 -16.61 -22.79 5.36
N SER A 18 -16.59 -22.24 6.57
CA SER A 18 -16.42 -20.82 6.76
C SER A 18 -15.09 -20.46 6.12
N ASN A 19 -15.05 -19.48 5.22
CA ASN A 19 -13.81 -18.88 4.68
C ASN A 19 -13.08 -18.16 5.82
N LYS A 20 -12.58 -18.94 6.76
CA LYS A 20 -11.94 -18.49 7.97
C LYS A 20 -10.62 -17.79 7.66
N ASN A 21 -9.87 -18.35 6.69
CA ASN A 21 -8.57 -17.85 6.26
C ASN A 21 -8.76 -16.73 5.22
N GLN A 22 -8.57 -15.49 5.64
CA GLN A 22 -8.76 -14.29 4.83
C GLN A 22 -7.40 -13.72 4.38
N HIS A 23 -7.27 -13.45 3.08
CA HIS A 23 -6.02 -13.02 2.46
C HIS A 23 -5.93 -11.49 2.33
N PHE A 24 -4.86 -10.90 2.84
CA PHE A 24 -4.57 -9.47 2.64
C PHE A 24 -3.71 -9.18 1.38
N VAL A 25 -3.13 -10.22 0.79
CA VAL A 25 -2.69 -10.23 -0.62
C VAL A 25 -3.39 -11.39 -1.30
N PRO A 26 -4.19 -11.16 -2.36
CA PRO A 26 -5.01 -12.20 -2.94
C PRO A 26 -4.19 -13.30 -3.58
N GLN A 27 -4.69 -14.54 -3.47
CA GLN A 27 -4.04 -15.70 -4.07
C GLN A 27 -3.86 -15.57 -5.58
N LEU A 28 -4.81 -14.93 -6.30
CA LEU A 28 -4.72 -14.70 -7.73
C LEU A 28 -3.41 -13.98 -8.10
N LEU A 29 -3.02 -12.97 -7.33
CA LEU A 29 -1.79 -12.22 -7.57
C LEU A 29 -0.56 -13.07 -7.25
N LEU A 30 -0.56 -13.80 -6.13
CA LEU A 30 0.55 -14.67 -5.75
C LEU A 30 0.75 -15.84 -6.73
N ARG A 31 -0.34 -16.38 -7.32
CA ARG A 31 -0.26 -17.45 -8.33
C ARG A 31 0.48 -17.03 -9.59
N ASN A 32 0.46 -15.76 -9.94
CA ASN A 32 1.23 -15.26 -11.08
C ASN A 32 2.74 -15.24 -10.81
N PHE A 33 3.16 -15.40 -9.54
CA PHE A 33 4.55 -15.55 -9.09
C PHE A 33 4.83 -16.96 -8.56
N SER A 34 3.99 -17.95 -8.89
CA SER A 34 4.21 -19.34 -8.47
C SER A 34 5.60 -19.81 -8.89
N SER A 35 6.20 -20.69 -8.06
CA SER A 35 7.53 -21.21 -8.31
C SER A 35 7.59 -21.96 -9.65
N ASP A 36 8.72 -21.89 -10.33
CA ASP A 36 8.96 -22.58 -11.62
C ASP A 36 8.72 -24.10 -11.53
N SER A 37 8.91 -24.67 -10.33
CA SER A 37 8.66 -26.10 -10.05
C SER A 37 7.19 -26.42 -9.75
N SER A 38 6.33 -25.43 -9.58
CA SER A 38 4.91 -25.62 -9.20
C SER A 38 4.03 -25.92 -10.41
N LYS A 39 3.78 -27.18 -10.69
CA LYS A 39 2.88 -27.62 -11.79
C LYS A 39 1.45 -27.07 -11.65
N SER A 40 0.95 -26.91 -10.42
CA SER A 40 -0.42 -26.48 -10.13
C SER A 40 -0.57 -24.98 -9.83
N LYS A 41 0.52 -24.21 -9.89
CA LYS A 41 0.57 -22.80 -9.49
C LYS A 41 0.04 -22.54 -8.05
N ASN A 42 0.20 -23.51 -7.14
CA ASN A 42 -0.25 -23.44 -5.76
C ASN A 42 0.87 -23.21 -4.74
N SER A 43 2.11 -23.14 -5.20
CA SER A 43 3.28 -22.87 -4.37
C SER A 43 4.13 -21.72 -4.91
N ILE A 44 4.84 -21.04 -4.01
CA ILE A 44 5.66 -19.87 -4.29
C ILE A 44 6.91 -19.93 -3.44
N ASN A 45 8.02 -19.35 -3.91
CA ASN A 45 9.21 -19.20 -3.11
C ASN A 45 9.12 -17.92 -2.27
N THR A 46 9.61 -17.97 -1.03
CA THR A 46 9.58 -16.83 -0.12
C THR A 46 10.91 -16.57 0.55
N TYR A 47 11.21 -15.30 0.78
CA TYR A 47 12.24 -14.83 1.67
C TYR A 47 11.58 -14.16 2.89
N ILE A 48 11.81 -14.73 4.07
CA ILE A 48 11.30 -14.20 5.34
C ILE A 48 12.30 -13.16 5.86
N LEU A 49 11.86 -11.91 5.96
CA LEU A 49 12.72 -10.79 6.31
C LEU A 49 13.30 -10.91 7.73
N LYS A 50 12.45 -11.28 8.69
CA LYS A 50 12.82 -11.38 10.12
C LYS A 50 13.96 -12.36 10.36
N ASN A 51 13.90 -13.53 9.71
CA ASN A 51 14.84 -14.62 9.93
C ASN A 51 15.92 -14.70 8.84
N LYS A 52 15.84 -13.82 7.81
CA LYS A 52 16.71 -13.84 6.62
C LYS A 52 16.76 -15.20 5.94
N LYS A 53 15.62 -15.91 5.92
CA LYS A 53 15.53 -17.29 5.48
C LYS A 53 14.79 -17.41 4.16
N PHE A 54 15.37 -18.16 3.23
CA PHE A 54 14.69 -18.61 2.02
C PHE A 54 13.93 -19.91 2.29
N ILE A 55 12.70 -20.01 1.80
CA ILE A 55 11.91 -21.22 1.81
C ILE A 55 11.30 -21.40 0.42
N GLU A 56 11.54 -22.57 -0.16
CA GLU A 56 11.02 -22.90 -1.48
C GLU A 56 9.65 -23.58 -1.38
N ASN A 57 8.85 -23.39 -2.41
CA ASN A 57 7.57 -24.09 -2.61
C ASN A 57 6.60 -24.05 -1.43
N VAL A 58 6.53 -22.92 -0.73
CA VAL A 58 5.51 -22.74 0.33
C VAL A 58 4.12 -22.63 -0.29
N SER A 59 3.11 -23.18 0.39
CA SER A 59 1.72 -23.12 -0.09
C SER A 59 1.22 -21.67 -0.14
N ILE A 60 0.75 -21.21 -1.31
CA ILE A 60 0.15 -19.88 -1.51
C ILE A 60 -1.05 -19.67 -0.55
N LYS A 61 -1.82 -20.74 -0.27
CA LYS A 61 -2.97 -20.69 0.62
C LYS A 61 -2.63 -20.20 2.04
N SER A 62 -1.40 -20.43 2.49
CA SER A 62 -0.92 -20.02 3.84
C SER A 62 -0.17 -18.70 3.83
N GLN A 63 0.05 -18.09 2.65
CA GLN A 63 0.80 -16.83 2.56
C GLN A 63 -0.16 -15.64 2.59
N CYS A 64 0.27 -14.56 3.24
CA CYS A 64 -0.47 -13.30 3.31
C CYS A 64 -1.93 -13.48 3.76
N SER A 65 -2.16 -14.36 4.73
CA SER A 65 -3.51 -14.67 5.23
C SER A 65 -3.53 -14.88 6.73
N LYS A 66 -4.66 -14.58 7.35
CA LYS A 66 -4.94 -14.84 8.77
C LYS A 66 -6.41 -15.22 8.95
N ASP A 67 -6.69 -15.99 10.00
CA ASP A 67 -8.04 -16.33 10.38
C ASP A 67 -8.81 -15.07 10.79
N TYR A 68 -9.96 -14.84 10.16
CA TYR A 68 -10.87 -13.73 10.45
C TYR A 68 -10.23 -12.34 10.44
N PHE A 69 -9.26 -12.13 9.55
CA PHE A 69 -8.47 -10.91 9.50
C PHE A 69 -9.31 -9.63 9.30
N TYR A 70 -10.43 -9.73 8.56
CA TYR A 70 -11.38 -8.65 8.31
C TYR A 70 -12.73 -8.87 9.04
N GLY A 71 -12.77 -9.69 10.08
CA GLY A 71 -13.98 -9.99 10.84
C GLY A 71 -14.58 -11.37 10.54
N LYS A 72 -15.45 -11.80 11.48
CA LYS A 72 -16.07 -13.14 11.45
C LYS A 72 -17.29 -13.21 10.53
N ASN A 73 -17.92 -12.08 10.22
CA ASN A 73 -19.15 -12.03 9.42
C ASN A 73 -18.93 -12.22 7.91
N LEU A 74 -17.69 -12.21 7.45
CA LEU A 74 -17.25 -12.39 6.04
C LEU A 74 -17.81 -11.34 5.06
N ILE A 75 -18.41 -10.25 5.50
CA ILE A 75 -18.97 -9.21 4.62
C ILE A 75 -17.86 -8.54 3.83
N ILE A 76 -16.80 -8.12 4.52
CA ILE A 76 -15.64 -7.49 3.90
C ILE A 76 -14.97 -8.43 2.90
N GLU A 77 -14.74 -9.69 3.30
CA GLU A 77 -14.15 -10.71 2.43
C GLU A 77 -14.94 -10.87 1.11
N LYS A 78 -16.28 -10.95 1.19
CA LYS A 78 -17.14 -11.02 0.00
C LYS A 78 -17.04 -9.79 -0.87
N LYS A 79 -16.99 -8.58 -0.29
CA LYS A 79 -16.80 -7.33 -1.04
C LYS A 79 -15.45 -7.34 -1.77
N LEU A 80 -14.36 -7.74 -1.10
CA LEU A 80 -13.02 -7.83 -1.68
C LEU A 80 -12.96 -8.82 -2.85
N GLN A 81 -13.60 -9.98 -2.73
CA GLN A 81 -13.68 -10.99 -3.80
C GLN A 81 -14.34 -10.48 -5.09
N VAL A 82 -15.24 -9.50 -5.01
CA VAL A 82 -15.83 -8.88 -6.22
C VAL A 82 -14.74 -8.17 -7.02
N TYR A 83 -13.92 -7.36 -6.36
CA TYR A 83 -12.84 -6.64 -7.04
C TYR A 83 -11.76 -7.58 -7.59
N GLU A 84 -11.46 -8.65 -6.86
CA GLU A 84 -10.51 -9.68 -7.29
C GLU A 84 -11.00 -10.39 -8.57
N ARG A 85 -12.28 -10.80 -8.61
CA ARG A 85 -12.89 -11.42 -9.79
C ARG A 85 -12.94 -10.48 -10.98
N ASN A 86 -13.14 -9.18 -10.75
CA ASN A 86 -13.20 -8.19 -11.82
C ASN A 86 -11.82 -7.91 -12.44
N VAL A 87 -10.75 -7.97 -11.67
CA VAL A 87 -9.39 -7.66 -12.15
C VAL A 87 -8.66 -8.88 -12.72
N ASP A 88 -9.00 -10.10 -12.31
CA ASP A 88 -8.31 -11.33 -12.74
C ASP A 88 -8.24 -11.49 -14.29
N PRO A 89 -9.32 -11.26 -15.06
CA PRO A 89 -9.25 -11.28 -16.51
C PRO A 89 -8.31 -10.23 -17.11
N GLU A 90 -8.25 -9.03 -16.52
CA GLU A 90 -7.36 -7.96 -17.00
C GLU A 90 -5.88 -8.33 -16.78
N PHE A 91 -5.54 -8.92 -15.63
CA PHE A 91 -4.18 -9.41 -15.38
C PHE A 91 -3.80 -10.55 -16.33
N LYS A 92 -4.71 -11.47 -16.61
CA LYS A 92 -4.48 -12.57 -17.58
C LYS A 92 -4.20 -12.01 -18.96
N LYS A 93 -5.03 -11.09 -19.47
CA LYS A 93 -4.79 -10.43 -20.77
C LYS A 93 -3.38 -9.84 -20.82
N ILE A 94 -2.97 -9.06 -19.81
CA ILE A 94 -1.65 -8.43 -19.78
C ILE A 94 -0.53 -9.47 -19.81
N ILE A 95 -0.63 -10.53 -19.01
CA ILE A 95 0.38 -11.61 -18.94
C ILE A 95 0.47 -12.35 -20.28
N ASP A 96 -0.66 -12.57 -20.93
CA ASP A 96 -0.76 -13.24 -22.24
C ASP A 96 -0.39 -12.32 -23.42
N ASN A 97 0.03 -11.07 -23.15
CA ASN A 97 0.36 -10.01 -24.11
C ASN A 97 -0.83 -9.59 -25.01
N ASP A 98 -2.04 -9.78 -24.54
CA ASP A 98 -3.25 -9.18 -25.10
C ASP A 98 -3.53 -7.85 -24.41
N TYR A 99 -3.30 -6.75 -25.12
CA TYR A 99 -3.48 -5.40 -24.58
C TYR A 99 -4.76 -4.73 -25.06
N ASN A 100 -5.62 -5.48 -25.76
CA ASN A 100 -6.90 -4.97 -26.26
C ASN A 100 -7.88 -4.80 -25.10
N GLU A 101 -8.57 -3.67 -25.11
CA GLU A 101 -9.66 -3.39 -24.15
C GLU A 101 -9.31 -3.66 -22.68
N ILE A 102 -8.09 -3.29 -22.26
CA ILE A 102 -7.70 -3.37 -20.85
C ILE A 102 -8.46 -2.32 -20.04
N SER A 103 -9.22 -2.76 -19.05
CA SER A 103 -9.96 -1.88 -18.16
C SER A 103 -9.09 -1.23 -17.10
N LYS A 104 -8.66 0.01 -17.37
CA LYS A 104 -7.98 0.87 -16.38
C LYS A 104 -8.78 0.97 -15.08
N GLU A 105 -10.10 1.08 -15.17
CA GLU A 105 -11.00 1.24 -14.03
C GLU A 105 -10.90 0.07 -13.05
N LYS A 106 -11.07 -1.16 -13.55
CA LYS A 106 -11.00 -2.38 -12.71
C LYS A 106 -9.64 -2.53 -12.04
N ILE A 107 -8.57 -2.23 -12.77
CA ILE A 107 -7.20 -2.28 -12.28
C ILE A 107 -6.98 -1.23 -11.19
N LEU A 108 -7.50 -0.01 -11.39
CA LEU A 108 -7.35 1.07 -10.43
C LEU A 108 -8.10 0.80 -9.12
N TYR A 109 -9.34 0.30 -9.19
CA TYR A 109 -10.06 -0.13 -7.99
C TYR A 109 -9.31 -1.19 -7.21
N PHE A 110 -8.79 -2.20 -7.91
CA PHE A 110 -7.98 -3.24 -7.27
C PHE A 110 -6.72 -2.67 -6.61
N LEU A 111 -6.01 -1.76 -7.28
CA LEU A 111 -4.81 -1.11 -6.75
C LEU A 111 -5.13 -0.32 -5.48
N ILE A 112 -6.22 0.47 -5.46
CA ILE A 112 -6.65 1.24 -4.29
C ILE A 112 -6.92 0.30 -3.11
N ILE A 113 -7.70 -0.76 -3.34
CA ILE A 113 -8.00 -1.75 -2.31
C ILE A 113 -6.71 -2.40 -1.80
N GLN A 114 -5.82 -2.78 -2.69
CA GLN A 114 -4.59 -3.46 -2.30
C GLN A 114 -3.64 -2.54 -1.50
N LEU A 115 -3.67 -1.23 -1.73
CA LEU A 115 -2.98 -0.26 -0.89
C LEU A 115 -3.54 -0.19 0.54
N LEU A 116 -4.83 -0.40 0.72
CA LEU A 116 -5.54 -0.16 1.98
C LEU A 116 -5.68 -1.40 2.87
N ARG A 117 -5.58 -2.61 2.30
CA ARG A 117 -5.94 -3.87 2.99
C ARG A 117 -4.78 -4.69 3.54
N THR A 118 -3.53 -4.26 3.32
CA THR A 118 -2.36 -5.04 3.75
C THR A 118 -2.18 -5.02 5.26
N GLU A 119 -1.57 -6.06 5.81
CA GLU A 119 -1.25 -6.14 7.23
C GLU A 119 -0.44 -4.94 7.72
N SER A 120 0.51 -4.48 6.91
CA SER A 120 1.34 -3.31 7.22
C SER A 120 0.50 -2.04 7.44
N ILE A 121 -0.51 -1.81 6.59
CA ILE A 121 -1.38 -0.63 6.69
C ILE A 121 -2.31 -0.74 7.89
N LEU A 122 -2.89 -1.92 8.14
CA LEU A 122 -3.76 -2.13 9.28
C LEU A 122 -3.01 -1.97 10.61
N ASN A 123 -1.80 -2.52 10.72
CA ASN A 123 -0.96 -2.34 11.90
C ASN A 123 -0.56 -0.87 12.11
N GLN A 124 -0.24 -0.14 11.04
CA GLN A 124 0.02 1.31 11.11
C GLN A 124 -1.23 2.07 11.58
N SER A 125 -2.39 1.69 11.07
CA SER A 125 -3.67 2.26 11.50
C SER A 125 -3.92 2.03 13.00
N GLU A 126 -3.65 0.83 13.52
CA GLU A 126 -3.78 0.52 14.95
C GLU A 126 -2.85 1.39 15.81
N ILE A 127 -1.56 1.50 15.44
CA ILE A 127 -0.60 2.34 16.18
C ILE A 127 -1.04 3.80 16.16
N SER A 128 -1.52 4.31 15.02
CA SER A 128 -2.01 5.69 14.91
C SER A 128 -3.23 5.93 15.78
N LYS A 129 -4.17 4.98 15.81
CA LYS A 129 -5.38 5.03 16.65
C LYS A 129 -5.00 4.99 18.14
N GLU A 130 -4.07 4.13 18.53
CA GLU A 130 -3.62 4.02 19.90
C GLU A 130 -2.93 5.32 20.38
N SER A 131 -2.07 5.90 19.57
CA SER A 131 -1.44 7.19 19.85
C SER A 131 -2.48 8.30 20.01
N PHE A 132 -3.49 8.29 19.14
CA PHE A 132 -4.61 9.20 19.20
C PHE A 132 -5.45 9.01 20.46
N TYR A 133 -5.86 7.78 20.76
CA TYR A 133 -6.61 7.44 21.95
C TYR A 133 -5.86 7.85 23.22
N ASN A 134 -4.58 7.52 23.33
CA ASN A 134 -3.76 7.88 24.49
C ASN A 134 -3.63 9.39 24.69
N PHE A 135 -3.66 10.17 23.60
CA PHE A 135 -3.62 11.61 23.67
C PHE A 135 -4.95 12.24 24.11
N PHE A 136 -6.08 11.68 23.70
CA PHE A 136 -7.41 12.24 23.95
C PHE A 136 -8.17 11.60 25.11
N LYS A 137 -7.77 10.41 25.60
CA LYS A 137 -8.50 9.67 26.64
C LYS A 137 -8.78 10.47 27.93
N GLU A 138 -7.83 11.36 28.29
CA GLU A 138 -7.97 12.23 29.47
C GLU A 138 -8.91 13.42 29.24
N LYS A 139 -9.15 13.77 27.95
CA LYS A 139 -9.95 14.94 27.57
C LYS A 139 -11.39 14.59 27.19
N LEU A 140 -11.66 13.36 26.77
CA LEU A 140 -12.91 12.97 26.16
C LEU A 140 -13.68 11.88 26.94
N GLU A 141 -13.20 11.42 28.12
CA GLU A 141 -13.82 10.34 28.94
C GLU A 141 -14.23 9.08 28.16
N ILE A 142 -13.50 8.76 27.06
CA ILE A 142 -13.86 7.71 26.12
C ILE A 142 -13.24 6.38 26.56
N GLN A 143 -13.78 5.74 27.57
CA GLN A 143 -13.24 4.44 28.04
C GLN A 143 -13.75 3.23 27.23
N ASP A 144 -14.98 3.26 26.72
CA ASP A 144 -15.61 2.09 26.07
C ASP A 144 -15.40 1.96 24.56
N MET A 145 -14.91 3.01 23.89
CA MET A 145 -14.78 3.02 22.41
C MET A 145 -13.50 2.38 21.87
N LYS A 146 -12.53 2.02 22.72
CA LYS A 146 -11.25 1.47 22.29
C LYS A 146 -11.40 0.26 21.37
N ASN A 147 -12.17 -0.72 21.79
CA ASN A 147 -12.34 -1.99 21.05
C ASN A 147 -13.12 -1.84 19.75
N TYR A 148 -14.07 -0.91 19.71
CA TYR A 148 -14.88 -0.66 18.51
C TYR A 148 -14.10 0.06 17.42
N LEU A 149 -13.41 1.15 17.75
CA LEU A 149 -12.65 1.96 16.79
C LEU A 149 -11.42 1.25 16.20
N PHE A 150 -10.97 0.14 16.81
CA PHE A 150 -9.69 -0.50 16.48
C PHE A 150 -9.81 -1.79 15.68
N SER A 151 -11.02 -2.24 15.31
CA SER A 151 -11.15 -3.47 14.53
C SER A 151 -10.77 -3.26 13.05
N ASN A 152 -10.11 -4.27 12.47
CA ASN A 152 -9.82 -4.30 11.04
C ASN A 152 -11.08 -4.26 10.18
N GLU A 153 -12.18 -4.80 10.71
CA GLU A 153 -13.48 -4.83 10.06
C GLU A 153 -14.01 -3.42 9.83
N ILE A 154 -14.08 -2.60 10.89
CA ILE A 154 -14.56 -1.21 10.81
C ILE A 154 -13.64 -0.37 9.93
N TYR A 155 -12.32 -0.52 10.09
CA TYR A 155 -11.39 0.17 9.20
C TYR A 155 -11.67 -0.15 7.73
N MET A 156 -11.84 -1.42 7.39
CA MET A 156 -12.09 -1.83 6.00
C MET A 156 -13.47 -1.40 5.50
N GLU A 157 -14.50 -1.38 6.35
CA GLU A 157 -15.81 -0.81 6.00
C GLU A 157 -15.68 0.65 5.59
N MET A 158 -15.08 1.47 6.45
CA MET A 158 -14.86 2.90 6.17
C MET A 158 -14.05 3.10 4.89
N MET A 159 -13.00 2.30 4.65
CA MET A 159 -12.18 2.41 3.45
C MET A 159 -12.95 2.01 2.19
N LEU A 160 -13.80 1.00 2.25
CA LEU A 160 -14.63 0.57 1.12
C LEU A 160 -15.77 1.57 0.81
N GLU A 161 -16.29 2.27 1.80
CA GLU A 161 -17.25 3.36 1.59
C GLU A 161 -16.61 4.55 0.87
N GLU A 162 -15.37 4.88 1.21
CA GLU A 162 -14.61 5.98 0.60
C GLU A 162 -13.96 5.62 -0.76
N ILE A 163 -14.08 4.37 -1.24
CA ILE A 163 -13.34 3.91 -2.42
C ILE A 163 -13.61 4.72 -3.68
N LYS A 164 -14.85 5.18 -3.88
CA LYS A 164 -15.23 6.03 -5.03
C LYS A 164 -14.54 7.38 -4.98
N LYS A 165 -14.35 7.93 -3.80
CA LYS A 165 -13.63 9.19 -3.58
C LYS A 165 -12.14 9.02 -3.90
N TRP A 166 -11.52 7.92 -3.47
CA TRP A 166 -10.14 7.62 -3.84
C TRP A 166 -9.98 7.37 -5.34
N TYR A 167 -10.93 6.68 -5.94
CA TYR A 167 -10.97 6.47 -7.39
C TYR A 167 -11.00 7.82 -8.14
N SER A 168 -11.89 8.75 -7.81
CA SER A 168 -12.01 10.05 -8.49
C SER A 168 -10.75 10.93 -8.37
N ILE A 169 -9.91 10.69 -7.36
CA ILE A 169 -8.62 11.36 -7.22
C ILE A 169 -7.57 10.74 -8.14
N LEU A 170 -7.53 9.40 -8.21
CA LEU A 170 -6.49 8.64 -8.88
C LEU A 170 -6.79 8.33 -10.36
N GLU A 171 -8.03 8.42 -10.80
CA GLU A 171 -8.41 8.18 -12.21
C GLU A 171 -7.72 9.12 -13.20
N LYS A 172 -7.29 10.31 -12.73
CA LYS A 172 -6.52 11.29 -13.51
C LYS A 172 -5.10 10.84 -13.81
N LEU A 173 -4.57 9.88 -13.06
CA LEU A 173 -3.24 9.33 -13.31
C LEU A 173 -3.21 8.58 -14.64
N ARG A 174 -2.09 8.73 -15.33
CA ARG A 174 -1.84 7.95 -16.54
C ARG A 174 -1.54 6.51 -16.18
N PHE A 175 -2.16 5.59 -16.92
CA PHE A 175 -1.98 4.15 -16.79
C PHE A 175 -1.09 3.62 -17.89
N LYS A 176 -0.12 2.77 -17.54
CA LYS A 176 0.72 2.01 -18.47
C LYS A 176 1.02 0.64 -17.89
N ILE A 177 1.50 -0.24 -18.78
CA ILE A 177 1.99 -1.57 -18.45
C ILE A 177 3.49 -1.59 -18.72
N ILE A 178 4.26 -2.03 -17.72
CA ILE A 178 5.70 -2.22 -17.86
C ILE A 178 5.97 -3.68 -18.22
N LYS A 179 6.64 -3.89 -19.34
CA LYS A 179 7.15 -5.19 -19.78
C LYS A 179 8.65 -5.29 -19.50
N ASN A 180 9.02 -6.23 -18.66
CA ASN A 180 10.41 -6.51 -18.31
C ASN A 180 11.05 -7.49 -19.28
N LYS A 181 11.95 -7.01 -20.13
CA LYS A 181 12.72 -7.80 -21.10
C LYS A 181 14.08 -8.26 -20.55
N THR A 182 14.38 -8.01 -19.29
CA THR A 182 15.65 -8.38 -18.66
C THR A 182 15.62 -9.83 -18.16
N LYS A 183 16.80 -10.34 -17.77
CA LYS A 183 16.95 -11.66 -17.10
C LYS A 183 16.56 -11.63 -15.62
N ILE A 184 16.37 -10.45 -15.02
CA ILE A 184 15.98 -10.27 -13.60
C ILE A 184 14.47 -10.18 -13.55
N ASP A 185 13.84 -10.98 -12.69
CA ASP A 185 12.40 -10.96 -12.48
C ASP A 185 12.00 -9.84 -11.50
N PHE A 186 10.77 -9.35 -11.62
CA PHE A 186 10.15 -8.57 -10.57
C PHE A 186 9.93 -9.46 -9.34
N LEU A 187 10.13 -8.87 -8.17
CA LEU A 187 9.72 -9.43 -6.89
C LEU A 187 8.35 -8.88 -6.51
N ILE A 188 7.63 -9.64 -5.69
CA ILE A 188 6.41 -9.17 -5.03
C ILE A 188 6.51 -9.40 -3.53
N SER A 189 5.74 -8.69 -2.71
CA SER A 189 5.79 -8.82 -1.26
C SER A 189 4.39 -8.91 -0.64
N ASP A 190 4.35 -9.08 0.67
CA ASP A 190 3.14 -8.95 1.49
C ASP A 190 2.57 -7.52 1.53
N ASN A 191 3.27 -6.55 0.93
CA ASN A 191 2.80 -5.21 0.61
C ASN A 191 3.07 -4.91 -0.86
N PRO A 192 2.26 -5.43 -1.81
CA PRO A 192 2.62 -5.53 -3.22
C PRO A 192 2.64 -4.21 -3.97
N VAL A 193 1.84 -3.22 -3.56
CA VAL A 193 1.80 -1.92 -4.22
C VAL A 193 2.90 -1.01 -3.67
N ILE A 194 3.75 -0.52 -4.55
CA ILE A 194 4.77 0.46 -4.23
C ILE A 194 4.20 1.85 -4.51
N ALA A 195 3.97 2.65 -3.47
CA ALA A 195 3.69 4.07 -3.60
C ALA A 195 5.02 4.83 -3.56
N TYR A 196 5.44 5.38 -4.69
CA TYR A 196 6.73 6.05 -4.86
C TYR A 196 6.55 7.48 -5.34
N ASN A 197 7.22 8.42 -4.69
CA ASN A 197 7.24 9.81 -5.11
C ASN A 197 8.68 10.36 -4.98
N PRO A 198 9.39 10.66 -6.10
CA PRO A 198 10.75 11.15 -6.06
C PRO A 198 10.88 12.58 -5.49
N PHE A 199 9.78 13.28 -5.28
CA PHE A 199 9.76 14.57 -4.57
C PHE A 199 9.80 14.40 -3.07
N ARG A 200 9.52 13.19 -2.57
CA ARG A 200 9.55 12.83 -1.16
C ARG A 200 10.78 12.04 -0.80
N LYS A 201 11.13 12.17 0.46
CA LYS A 201 12.15 11.31 1.05
C LYS A 201 11.57 10.07 1.73
N THR A 202 10.24 9.89 1.72
CA THR A 202 9.52 8.72 2.28
C THR A 202 8.70 8.02 1.22
N LEU A 203 8.45 6.71 1.37
CA LEU A 203 7.64 5.93 0.44
C LEU A 203 6.13 5.97 0.73
N ASN A 204 5.71 6.69 1.75
CA ASN A 204 4.30 6.76 2.13
C ASN A 204 3.74 8.11 1.71
N GLY A 205 3.25 8.18 0.49
CA GLY A 205 2.55 9.34 -0.03
C GLY A 205 1.03 9.21 0.12
N GLY A 206 0.33 10.32 0.38
CA GLY A 206 -1.12 10.36 0.30
C GLY A 206 -1.60 10.27 -1.15
N PHE A 207 -2.83 9.78 -1.37
CA PHE A 207 -3.41 9.63 -2.72
C PHE A 207 -3.51 10.96 -3.49
N ARG A 208 -3.53 12.09 -2.80
CA ARG A 208 -3.67 13.43 -3.40
C ARG A 208 -2.35 14.09 -3.75
N GLU A 209 -1.23 13.44 -3.54
CA GLU A 209 0.06 14.08 -3.73
C GLU A 209 0.46 14.16 -5.18
N LYS A 210 0.91 15.35 -5.59
CA LYS A 210 1.50 15.54 -6.92
C LYS A 210 2.79 14.73 -7.05
N GLY A 211 2.99 14.17 -8.25
CA GLY A 211 4.16 13.37 -8.56
C GLY A 211 4.12 11.95 -7.97
N GLN A 212 2.97 11.50 -7.49
CA GLN A 212 2.81 10.13 -7.01
C GLN A 212 2.90 9.14 -8.18
N ILE A 213 3.64 8.06 -7.95
CA ILE A 213 3.77 6.91 -8.84
C ILE A 213 3.35 5.68 -8.06
N PHE A 214 2.45 4.87 -8.62
CA PHE A 214 2.10 3.58 -8.07
C PHE A 214 2.59 2.48 -9.00
N LEU A 215 3.30 1.50 -8.42
CA LEU A 215 3.82 0.34 -9.14
C LEU A 215 3.22 -0.92 -8.50
N LEU A 216 2.67 -1.82 -9.33
CA LEU A 216 2.12 -3.10 -8.90
C LEU A 216 2.67 -4.21 -9.80
N PRO A 217 3.62 -5.03 -9.32
CA PRO A 217 4.03 -6.24 -10.01
C PRO A 217 2.86 -7.21 -10.09
N ILE A 218 2.53 -7.67 -11.29
CA ILE A 218 1.44 -8.64 -11.52
C ILE A 218 1.94 -10.00 -12.01
N SER A 219 3.19 -10.04 -12.48
CA SER A 219 3.94 -11.25 -12.83
C SER A 219 5.45 -10.99 -12.71
N PRO A 220 6.33 -12.01 -12.83
CA PRO A 220 7.77 -11.80 -12.89
C PRO A 220 8.22 -10.87 -14.04
N LYS A 221 7.39 -10.72 -15.08
CA LYS A 221 7.73 -9.92 -16.27
C LYS A 221 6.80 -8.75 -16.54
N ASP A 222 5.71 -8.63 -15.80
CA ASP A 222 4.70 -7.62 -16.03
C ASP A 222 4.43 -6.82 -14.76
N MET A 223 4.33 -5.50 -14.92
CA MET A 223 4.04 -4.58 -13.84
C MET A 223 3.09 -3.49 -14.32
N ILE A 224 2.17 -3.09 -13.48
CA ILE A 224 1.28 -1.96 -13.71
C ILE A 224 1.91 -0.71 -13.12
N ILE A 225 1.79 0.40 -13.84
CA ILE A 225 2.19 1.72 -13.36
C ILE A 225 1.07 2.74 -13.56
N PHE A 226 0.80 3.50 -12.49
CA PHE A 226 0.03 4.73 -12.54
C PHE A 226 0.92 5.90 -12.14
N TYR A 227 0.88 7.02 -12.87
CA TYR A 227 1.73 8.18 -12.60
C TYR A 227 1.07 9.48 -13.05
N ASP A 228 1.50 10.57 -12.44
CA ASP A 228 1.05 11.92 -12.76
C ASP A 228 1.70 12.41 -14.06
N SER A 229 0.92 12.41 -15.17
CA SER A 229 1.40 12.84 -16.48
C SER A 229 1.62 14.35 -16.59
N GLU A 230 1.16 15.16 -15.65
CA GLU A 230 1.50 16.58 -15.58
C GLU A 230 2.96 16.77 -15.14
N ILE A 231 3.46 15.89 -14.29
CA ILE A 231 4.79 15.94 -13.70
C ILE A 231 5.82 15.16 -14.54
N TYR A 232 5.42 13.97 -15.02
CA TYR A 232 6.34 13.07 -15.70
C TYR A 232 6.08 12.97 -17.19
N LYS A 233 7.15 12.68 -17.92
CA LYS A 233 7.10 12.22 -19.31
C LYS A 233 7.80 10.88 -19.44
N GLU A 234 7.33 10.09 -20.37
CA GLU A 234 7.94 8.86 -20.81
C GLU A 234 9.17 9.14 -21.68
N LYS A 235 10.12 8.24 -21.69
CA LYS A 235 11.27 8.35 -22.61
C LYS A 235 10.84 8.13 -24.07
N ILE A 236 9.96 7.14 -24.28
CA ILE A 236 9.40 6.80 -25.58
C ILE A 236 7.89 6.85 -25.41
N ASN A 237 7.22 7.62 -26.23
CA ASN A 237 5.76 7.71 -26.20
C ASN A 237 5.19 6.47 -26.91
N THR A 238 4.66 5.55 -26.13
CA THR A 238 3.94 4.36 -26.57
C THR A 238 2.52 4.42 -26.03
N ASP A 239 1.57 3.75 -26.68
CA ASP A 239 0.16 3.85 -26.26
C ASP A 239 -0.06 3.28 -24.85
N ILE A 240 0.26 2.03 -24.60
CA ILE A 240 0.01 1.38 -23.31
C ILE A 240 1.27 0.76 -22.68
N LEU A 241 2.30 0.43 -23.46
CA LEU A 241 3.47 -0.31 -23.01
C LEU A 241 4.66 0.59 -22.70
N LEU A 242 5.37 0.27 -21.61
CA LEU A 242 6.71 0.74 -21.29
C LEU A 242 7.65 -0.48 -21.21
N ILE A 243 8.67 -0.54 -22.06
CA ILE A 243 9.61 -1.66 -22.07
C ILE A 243 10.86 -1.31 -21.27
N ILE A 244 11.26 -2.21 -20.37
CA ILE A 244 12.51 -2.11 -19.60
C ILE A 244 13.46 -3.20 -20.07
N GLU A 245 14.62 -2.76 -20.57
CA GLU A 245 15.75 -3.63 -20.97
C GLU A 245 16.97 -3.44 -20.06
N ASP A 246 16.97 -2.39 -19.23
CA ASP A 246 18.04 -2.14 -18.26
C ASP A 246 17.79 -2.92 -16.96
N ALA A 247 18.60 -3.94 -16.72
CA ALA A 247 18.56 -4.74 -15.50
C ALA A 247 18.78 -3.92 -14.21
N LYS A 248 19.49 -2.77 -14.31
CA LYS A 248 19.67 -1.86 -13.16
C LYS A 248 18.37 -1.22 -12.74
N GLU A 249 17.47 -0.96 -13.68
CA GLU A 249 16.17 -0.39 -13.37
C GLU A 249 15.27 -1.40 -12.64
N ILE A 250 15.28 -2.68 -13.09
CA ILE A 250 14.56 -3.75 -12.39
C ILE A 250 15.09 -3.95 -10.97
N ARG A 251 16.43 -3.87 -10.78
CA ARG A 251 17.02 -3.94 -9.44
C ARG A 251 16.51 -2.84 -8.51
N LYS A 252 16.40 -1.61 -9.00
CA LYS A 252 15.86 -0.47 -8.23
C LYS A 252 14.39 -0.67 -7.85
N ILE A 253 13.60 -1.18 -8.79
CA ILE A 253 12.19 -1.50 -8.52
C ILE A 253 12.09 -2.59 -7.45
N ASN A 254 12.93 -3.63 -7.52
CA ASN A 254 13.00 -4.68 -6.51
C ASN A 254 13.52 -4.17 -5.16
N GLU A 255 14.44 -3.20 -5.15
CA GLU A 255 14.84 -2.50 -3.93
C GLU A 255 13.66 -1.77 -3.28
N LEU A 256 12.84 -1.06 -4.07
CA LEU A 256 11.62 -0.44 -3.57
C LEU A 256 10.63 -1.47 -3.03
N GLN A 257 10.45 -2.61 -3.72
CA GLN A 257 9.58 -3.69 -3.25
C GLN A 257 10.06 -4.29 -1.92
N TYR A 258 11.39 -4.48 -1.75
CA TYR A 258 11.98 -4.89 -0.47
C TYR A 258 11.75 -3.85 0.62
N ILE A 259 11.86 -2.57 0.29
CA ILE A 259 11.66 -1.48 1.26
C ILE A 259 10.20 -1.45 1.76
N VAL A 260 9.21 -1.61 0.90
CA VAL A 260 7.79 -1.57 1.30
C VAL A 260 7.31 -2.87 1.93
N SER A 261 8.04 -3.98 1.77
CA SER A 261 7.66 -5.27 2.37
C SER A 261 7.64 -5.20 3.90
N ASN A 262 6.70 -5.89 4.51
CA ASN A 262 6.58 -6.01 5.98
C ASN A 262 7.36 -7.25 6.49
N ASN A 263 6.95 -8.43 6.08
CA ASN A 263 7.49 -9.70 6.56
C ASN A 263 8.13 -10.55 5.46
N ASN A 264 7.56 -10.55 4.25
CA ASN A 264 7.92 -11.51 3.22
C ASN A 264 8.11 -10.87 1.84
N LEU A 265 9.14 -11.36 1.11
CA LEU A 265 9.24 -11.23 -0.34
C LEU A 265 8.91 -12.57 -0.98
N PHE A 266 8.26 -12.52 -2.15
CA PHE A 266 7.92 -13.69 -2.94
C PHE A 266 8.53 -13.60 -4.34
N PHE A 267 8.87 -14.75 -4.92
CA PHE A 267 9.53 -14.85 -6.21
C PHE A 267 9.30 -16.22 -6.87
N ALA A 268 9.33 -16.25 -8.20
CA ALA A 268 9.10 -17.47 -8.98
C ALA A 268 10.38 -18.33 -9.07
N SER A 269 11.50 -17.73 -9.42
CA SER A 269 12.75 -18.43 -9.75
C SER A 269 13.82 -18.27 -8.68
N ASN A 270 14.53 -19.36 -8.37
CA ASN A 270 15.69 -19.36 -7.47
C ASN A 270 16.83 -18.44 -7.93
N LYS A 271 16.85 -18.02 -9.21
CA LYS A 271 17.76 -16.97 -9.70
C LYS A 271 17.60 -15.64 -8.95
N SER A 272 16.40 -15.38 -8.42
CA SER A 272 16.10 -14.18 -7.62
C SER A 272 16.82 -14.15 -6.26
N ILE A 273 17.26 -15.29 -5.73
CA ILE A 273 17.96 -15.40 -4.42
C ILE A 273 19.21 -14.52 -4.41
N LYS A 274 20.01 -14.54 -5.49
CA LYS A 274 21.21 -13.71 -5.60
C LYS A 274 20.87 -12.22 -5.50
N ILE A 275 19.83 -11.82 -6.21
CA ILE A 275 19.36 -10.41 -6.23
C ILE A 275 18.86 -9.99 -4.86
N ILE A 276 18.07 -10.83 -4.19
CA ILE A 276 17.56 -10.57 -2.84
C ILE A 276 18.72 -10.39 -1.86
N ASN A 277 19.74 -11.28 -1.91
CA ASN A 277 20.92 -11.17 -1.05
C ASN A 277 21.69 -9.86 -1.28
N GLU A 278 21.85 -9.43 -2.54
CA GLU A 278 22.49 -8.16 -2.87
C GLU A 278 21.69 -6.96 -2.32
N ILE A 279 20.35 -6.99 -2.44
CA ILE A 279 19.45 -5.96 -1.91
C ILE A 279 19.54 -5.90 -0.38
N VAL A 280 19.46 -7.05 0.29
CA VAL A 280 19.51 -7.13 1.76
C VAL A 280 20.84 -6.60 2.30
N LYS A 281 21.96 -6.92 1.65
CA LYS A 281 23.28 -6.38 2.02
C LYS A 281 23.37 -4.85 1.84
N LYS A 282 22.74 -4.32 0.79
CA LYS A 282 22.75 -2.91 0.49
C LYS A 282 21.84 -2.10 1.42
N ILE A 283 20.69 -2.66 1.76
CA ILE A 283 19.64 -2.00 2.53
C ILE A 283 19.58 -2.61 3.93
N LEU A 284 20.17 -1.91 4.91
CA LEU A 284 20.17 -2.37 6.29
C LEU A 284 18.75 -2.43 6.87
N GLU A 285 18.51 -3.42 7.71
CA GLU A 285 17.20 -3.76 8.27
C GLU A 285 16.62 -2.69 9.19
N ASP A 286 17.48 -2.02 9.96
CA ASP A 286 17.14 -0.91 10.86
C ASP A 286 16.58 0.35 10.15
N LYS A 287 16.64 0.33 8.83
CA LYS A 287 16.16 1.43 7.97
C LYS A 287 14.74 1.23 7.46
N ARG A 288 14.03 0.21 7.92
CA ARG A 288 12.65 -0.10 7.52
C ARG A 288 11.69 0.01 8.70
N GLY A 289 10.45 0.42 8.40
CA GLY A 289 9.35 0.37 9.33
C GLY A 289 8.85 1.73 9.82
N PHE A 290 7.67 1.68 10.40
CA PHE A 290 6.99 2.77 11.05
C PHE A 290 7.29 2.70 12.54
N LEU A 291 7.67 3.84 13.17
CA LEU A 291 7.99 3.91 14.59
C LEU A 291 6.80 4.28 15.46
N GLY A 292 5.89 5.06 14.92
CA GLY A 292 4.74 5.58 15.62
C GLY A 292 4.38 6.99 15.20
N ASP A 293 3.36 7.51 15.84
CA ASP A 293 2.88 8.86 15.65
C ASP A 293 3.30 9.73 16.84
N THR A 294 3.58 10.99 16.58
CA THR A 294 3.86 12.00 17.61
C THR A 294 2.89 13.14 17.42
N ILE A 295 2.18 13.51 18.48
CA ILE A 295 1.31 14.68 18.50
C ILE A 295 2.01 15.75 19.35
N LEU A 296 2.29 16.89 18.72
CA LEU A 296 2.91 18.04 19.37
C LEU A 296 1.86 19.13 19.58
N LYS A 297 1.80 19.69 20.79
CA LYS A 297 0.96 20.84 21.07
C LYS A 297 1.74 22.10 20.67
N ASN A 298 1.12 22.96 19.88
CA ASN A 298 1.61 24.30 19.57
C ASN A 298 0.51 25.28 19.99
N SER A 299 0.82 26.35 20.71
CA SER A 299 -0.12 27.36 21.29
C SER A 299 -1.63 27.04 21.17
N ASN A 300 -2.23 27.11 20.00
CA ASN A 300 -3.66 26.88 19.73
C ASN A 300 -3.92 25.73 18.73
N SER A 301 -2.91 24.92 18.40
CA SER A 301 -3.03 23.84 17.41
C SER A 301 -2.21 22.61 17.80
N TYR A 302 -2.51 21.49 17.15
CA TYR A 302 -1.77 20.24 17.32
C TYR A 302 -1.11 19.85 16.00
N ILE A 303 0.17 19.49 16.06
CA ILE A 303 0.94 18.99 14.93
C ILE A 303 0.99 17.48 15.04
N TYR A 304 0.42 16.78 14.06
CA TYR A 304 0.50 15.34 13.95
C TYR A 304 1.66 14.96 13.03
N ALA A 305 2.60 14.19 13.54
CA ALA A 305 3.76 13.73 12.81
C ALA A 305 3.88 12.20 12.82
N LYS A 306 4.05 11.59 11.66
CA LYS A 306 4.39 10.16 11.55
C LYS A 306 5.90 9.99 11.57
N THR A 307 6.39 9.13 12.45
CA THR A 307 7.81 8.85 12.60
C THR A 307 8.15 7.50 11.96
N TYR A 308 9.14 7.49 11.09
CA TYR A 308 9.63 6.28 10.42
C TYR A 308 11.10 6.05 10.76
N ARG A 309 11.52 4.79 10.89
CA ARG A 309 12.92 4.40 11.11
C ARG A 309 13.86 4.73 9.96
N ARG A 310 13.39 5.35 8.88
CA ARG A 310 14.15 5.44 7.62
C ARG A 310 15.09 6.60 7.50
N LYS A 311 16.33 6.29 7.12
CA LYS A 311 17.12 7.16 6.26
C LYS A 311 16.62 7.01 4.82
N PHE A 312 16.61 8.13 4.10
CA PHE A 312 16.16 8.25 2.73
C PHE A 312 16.91 7.35 1.77
N TYR A 313 16.19 6.66 0.90
CA TYR A 313 16.77 6.04 -0.27
C TYR A 313 16.60 6.98 -1.44
N ASP A 314 17.71 7.50 -1.99
CA ASP A 314 17.70 8.24 -3.24
C ASP A 314 17.65 7.23 -4.42
N ILE A 315 16.57 6.44 -4.47
CA ILE A 315 16.32 5.53 -5.58
C ILE A 315 15.63 6.35 -6.66
N LYS A 316 16.36 6.67 -7.73
CA LYS A 316 15.82 7.37 -8.89
C LYS A 316 15.50 6.36 -9.98
N LEU A 317 14.23 6.15 -10.25
CA LEU A 317 13.77 5.39 -11.40
C LEU A 317 13.99 6.22 -12.67
N LYS A 318 14.46 5.54 -13.75
CA LYS A 318 14.68 6.15 -15.05
C LYS A 318 13.54 5.92 -16.03
N ILE A 319 12.56 5.09 -15.66
CA ILE A 319 11.42 4.74 -16.52
C ILE A 319 10.57 5.97 -16.87
N LEU A 320 10.50 6.93 -15.95
CA LEU A 320 9.86 8.22 -16.13
C LEU A 320 10.87 9.34 -15.91
N THR A 321 10.72 10.43 -16.64
CA THR A 321 11.53 11.62 -16.50
C THR A 321 10.68 12.79 -16.02
N ILE A 322 11.14 13.52 -15.00
CA ILE A 322 10.46 14.73 -14.53
C ILE A 322 10.56 15.79 -15.63
N LYS A 323 9.45 16.40 -16.01
CA LYS A 323 9.42 17.51 -16.98
C LYS A 323 10.26 18.68 -16.47
N SER A 324 11.05 19.32 -17.34
CA SER A 324 11.97 20.38 -16.96
C SER A 324 11.28 21.56 -16.28
N SER A 325 10.08 21.93 -16.72
CA SER A 325 9.23 22.94 -16.08
C SER A 325 8.87 22.64 -14.62
N LYS A 326 8.94 21.38 -14.18
CA LYS A 326 8.61 20.95 -12.82
C LYS A 326 9.82 20.72 -11.92
N LEU A 327 11.05 20.86 -12.44
CA LEU A 327 12.27 20.71 -11.64
C LEU A 327 12.44 21.80 -10.59
N LYS A 328 11.93 23.01 -10.85
CA LYS A 328 11.95 24.12 -9.90
C LYS A 328 11.10 23.78 -8.67
N ILE A 329 9.89 23.24 -8.89
CA ILE A 329 8.99 22.79 -7.83
C ILE A 329 9.70 21.78 -6.91
N LYS A 330 10.41 20.81 -7.49
CA LYS A 330 11.17 19.84 -6.69
C LYS A 330 12.15 20.52 -5.74
N ARG A 331 12.95 21.48 -6.22
CA ARG A 331 13.94 22.21 -5.40
C ARG A 331 13.29 23.02 -4.29
N GLU A 332 12.13 23.62 -4.55
CA GLU A 332 11.37 24.39 -3.55
C GLU A 332 10.81 23.49 -2.47
N ILE A 333 10.20 22.34 -2.83
CA ILE A 333 9.72 21.34 -1.89
C ILE A 333 10.87 20.81 -1.01
N GLU A 334 12.03 20.51 -1.58
CA GLU A 334 13.21 20.07 -0.83
C GLU A 334 13.70 21.14 0.16
N LYS A 335 13.67 22.42 -0.22
CA LYS A 335 14.03 23.54 0.68
C LYS A 335 13.04 23.66 1.84
N ILE A 336 11.75 23.60 1.55
CA ILE A 336 10.69 23.67 2.56
C ILE A 336 10.79 22.51 3.54
N TYR A 337 10.94 21.28 3.07
CA TYR A 337 11.17 20.11 3.91
C TYR A 337 12.33 20.31 4.89
N ASN A 338 13.41 20.93 4.42
CA ASN A 338 14.58 21.15 5.24
C ASN A 338 14.42 22.31 6.25
N SER A 339 13.50 23.25 6.01
CA SER A 339 13.29 24.40 6.89
C SER A 339 12.27 24.18 8.02
N ILE A 340 11.26 23.35 7.78
CA ILE A 340 10.08 23.22 8.67
C ILE A 340 10.27 22.25 9.83
N LEU A 341 11.12 21.22 9.66
CA LEU A 341 11.30 20.20 10.68
C LEU A 341 12.07 20.76 11.89
N PRO A 342 11.49 20.82 13.10
CA PRO A 342 12.22 21.10 14.32
C PRO A 342 13.44 20.18 14.46
N LYS A 343 14.56 20.72 14.95
CA LYS A 343 15.82 19.95 15.08
C LYS A 343 15.63 18.64 15.87
N GLU A 344 14.80 18.65 16.90
CA GLU A 344 14.48 17.50 17.74
C GLU A 344 13.74 16.38 16.98
N LEU A 345 12.85 16.74 16.06
CA LEU A 345 12.14 15.77 15.23
C LEU A 345 13.03 15.24 14.09
N LYS A 346 13.94 16.09 13.57
CA LYS A 346 14.95 15.64 12.59
C LYS A 346 15.86 14.56 13.18
N SER A 347 16.29 14.71 14.44
CA SER A 347 17.14 13.74 15.12
C SER A 347 16.44 12.39 15.36
N LYS A 348 15.11 12.41 15.51
CA LYS A 348 14.26 11.21 15.69
C LYS A 348 13.79 10.58 14.36
N GLY A 349 14.23 11.12 13.21
CA GLY A 349 13.80 10.61 11.89
C GLY A 349 12.35 10.94 11.54
N ALA A 350 11.74 11.93 12.18
CA ALA A 350 10.39 12.36 11.88
C ALA A 350 10.31 13.08 10.53
N HIS A 351 9.23 12.85 9.81
CA HIS A 351 8.93 13.47 8.54
C HIS A 351 7.49 13.98 8.56
N PHE A 352 7.32 15.26 8.19
CA PHE A 352 5.98 15.79 7.94
C PHE A 352 5.52 15.39 6.56
N GLU A 353 4.29 14.95 6.46
CA GLU A 353 3.60 14.84 5.20
C GLU A 353 3.01 16.22 4.86
N ILE A 354 3.69 16.96 3.97
CA ILE A 354 3.10 18.16 3.36
C ILE A 354 2.28 17.66 2.19
N PRO A 355 0.93 17.77 2.22
CA PRO A 355 0.13 17.41 1.08
C PRO A 355 0.46 18.36 -0.07
N LEU A 356 0.94 17.80 -1.17
CA LEU A 356 1.17 18.54 -2.42
C LEU A 356 -0.17 18.65 -3.15
N PHE A 357 -0.91 19.73 -2.89
CA PHE A 357 -2.16 20.02 -3.57
C PHE A 357 -1.93 20.67 -4.94
N THR A 358 -3.01 20.93 -5.69
CA THR A 358 -2.99 21.59 -7.00
C THR A 358 -2.12 22.85 -7.02
N ASP A 359 -1.67 23.33 -8.17
CA ASP A 359 -0.71 24.45 -8.25
C ASP A 359 -1.16 25.69 -7.47
N LYS A 360 -2.45 26.03 -7.49
CA LYS A 360 -3.02 27.12 -6.71
C LYS A 360 -2.98 26.86 -5.20
N THR A 361 -3.23 25.63 -4.79
CA THR A 361 -3.19 25.22 -3.37
C THR A 361 -1.76 25.05 -2.88
N LEU A 362 -0.81 24.79 -3.77
CA LEU A 362 0.62 24.74 -3.42
C LEU A 362 1.13 26.11 -3.02
N GLU A 363 0.80 27.16 -3.75
CA GLU A 363 1.19 28.53 -3.41
C GLU A 363 0.54 28.99 -2.10
N GLU A 364 -0.76 28.77 -1.92
CA GLU A 364 -1.48 29.08 -0.69
C GLU A 364 -0.96 28.28 0.52
N ASN A 365 -0.60 27.00 0.34
CA ASN A 365 -0.04 26.19 1.41
C ASN A 365 1.44 26.49 1.66
N LEU A 366 2.19 26.93 0.66
CA LEU A 366 3.55 27.45 0.83
C LEU A 366 3.59 28.70 1.72
N GLU A 367 2.64 29.60 1.57
CA GLU A 367 2.47 30.77 2.41
C GLU A 367 2.12 30.38 3.86
N LYS A 368 1.17 29.46 4.04
CA LYS A 368 0.78 28.91 5.36
C LYS A 368 1.94 28.18 6.04
N VAL A 369 2.74 27.44 5.29
CA VAL A 369 3.91 26.74 5.79
C VAL A 369 5.03 27.70 6.17
N LYS A 370 5.26 28.76 5.40
CA LYS A 370 6.21 29.84 5.74
C LYS A 370 5.80 30.59 7.00
N SER A 371 4.50 30.73 7.24
CA SER A 371 3.95 31.33 8.45
C SER A 371 3.92 30.40 9.67
N GLY A 372 4.44 29.17 9.58
CA GLY A 372 4.48 28.19 10.67
C GLY A 372 3.21 27.35 10.83
N PHE A 373 2.24 27.46 9.92
CA PHE A 373 1.01 26.70 9.96
C PHE A 373 1.04 25.54 8.99
N ILE A 374 1.01 24.31 9.46
CA ILE A 374 0.64 23.12 8.69
C ILE A 374 -0.75 22.73 9.14
N VAL A 375 -1.75 23.11 8.37
CA VAL A 375 -3.13 22.79 8.70
C VAL A 375 -3.62 21.68 7.80
N ARG A 376 -3.93 20.55 8.38
CA ARG A 376 -4.96 19.65 7.84
C ARG A 376 -6.32 20.19 8.35
N GLU A 377 -6.89 21.11 7.66
CA GLU A 377 -8.08 21.87 8.08
C GLU A 377 -9.37 21.06 8.25
N LYS A 378 -9.43 19.77 8.04
CA LYS A 378 -10.71 19.04 8.01
C LYS A 378 -10.86 17.83 8.92
N TRP A 379 -9.87 17.44 9.66
CA TRP A 379 -9.97 16.21 10.47
C TRP A 379 -10.07 16.42 11.97
N TRP A 380 -9.90 17.65 12.47
CA TRP A 380 -9.78 17.93 13.90
C TRP A 380 -10.58 19.15 14.35
N ASP A 381 -11.83 19.23 13.90
CA ASP A 381 -12.83 20.03 14.56
C ASP A 381 -13.28 19.23 15.80
N LEU A 382 -12.86 19.66 16.98
CA LEU A 382 -13.18 18.99 18.26
C LEU A 382 -14.70 18.85 18.45
N GLU A 383 -15.50 19.85 18.04
CA GLU A 383 -16.97 19.80 18.09
C GLU A 383 -17.52 18.72 17.18
N LYS A 384 -16.97 18.56 15.99
CA LYS A 384 -17.35 17.51 15.05
C LYS A 384 -16.91 16.12 15.49
N LEU A 385 -15.78 16.03 16.15
CA LEU A 385 -15.31 14.77 16.76
C LEU A 385 -16.25 14.35 17.90
N GLU A 386 -16.65 15.28 18.75
CA GLU A 386 -17.62 15.02 19.82
C GLU A 386 -18.99 14.60 19.27
N GLU A 387 -19.45 15.16 18.15
CA GLU A 387 -20.69 14.72 17.48
C GLU A 387 -20.60 13.31 16.91
N ILE A 388 -19.45 12.93 16.35
CA ILE A 388 -19.20 11.58 15.83
C ILE A 388 -19.09 10.57 16.98
N LEU A 389 -18.55 10.99 18.12
CA LEU A 389 -18.33 10.12 19.28
C LEU A 389 -19.58 9.98 20.18
N LYS A 390 -20.57 10.88 20.03
CA LYS A 390 -21.87 10.81 20.72
C LYS A 390 -22.95 10.04 19.93
N LYS A 391 -22.69 9.65 18.69
CA LYS A 391 -23.54 8.76 17.85
C LYS A 391 -23.04 7.30 17.91
#